data_ef617b028dddc7265a2108c3fa40a7d9
#
_entry.id   ef617b028dddc7265a2108c3fa40a7d9
#
_cell.length_a   1.000
_cell.length_b   1.000
_cell.length_c   1.000
_cell.angle_alpha   90.00
_cell.angle_beta   90.00
_cell.angle_gamma   90.00
#
_symmetry.space_group_name_H-M   'P 1'
#
loop_
_entity.id
_entity.type
_entity.pdbx_description
1 polymer ?
#
loop_
_entity_poly.entity_id
_entity_poly.type
_entity_poly.pdbx_seq_one_letter_code
_entity_poly.pdbx_strand_id
1 'polypeptide(L)'
;MRSKRFLTMAAAALMAFSVMFSSVGIKMVNAAETMENENTKFVVVDMNDVIDGEAVAYAANPTATKVLSKDYASSTGQTGTIYSIGQNVDFSKVIPDGATIKSITIYCPTGTKVTQSKYTTIKNYVITSYATNTSATVPFQQTSKPSSTNKTTAFEGEAANVKFLVRIEGRILQQYTGMDGFTVFGGKMIVEYEEN
;
A
#
# COMPACT_ATOMS: atom_id res chain seq x y z
N MET A 1 5.66 44.97 -18.41
CA MET A 1 5.35 44.43 -19.75
C MET A 1 5.75 42.95 -19.98
N ARG A 2 6.12 42.18 -18.96
CA ARG A 2 6.55 40.76 -19.11
C ARG A 2 5.44 39.70 -18.77
N SER A 3 4.33 40.09 -18.18
CA SER A 3 3.31 39.11 -17.80
C SER A 3 2.33 38.69 -18.88
N LYS A 4 2.12 39.54 -19.92
CA LYS A 4 1.18 39.22 -21.00
C LYS A 4 1.68 38.16 -22.01
N ARG A 5 3.02 37.98 -22.12
CA ARG A 5 3.58 36.97 -23.04
C ARG A 5 3.54 35.53 -22.47
N PHE A 6 3.56 35.38 -21.14
CA PHE A 6 3.46 34.05 -20.53
C PHE A 6 2.04 33.49 -20.59
N LEU A 7 1.02 34.37 -20.48
CA LEU A 7 -0.38 33.92 -20.55
C LEU A 7 -0.76 33.43 -21.94
N THR A 8 -0.19 34.05 -23.01
CA THR A 8 -0.47 33.64 -24.38
C THR A 8 0.21 32.33 -24.75
N MET A 9 1.39 32.01 -24.18
CA MET A 9 2.06 30.72 -24.42
C MET A 9 1.36 29.56 -23.68
N ALA A 10 0.85 29.81 -22.48
CA ALA A 10 0.09 28.79 -21.72
C ALA A 10 -1.23 28.46 -22.41
N ALA A 11 -1.93 29.45 -22.96
CA ALA A 11 -3.17 29.24 -23.71
C ALA A 11 -2.95 28.48 -25.03
N ALA A 12 -1.82 28.75 -25.74
CA ALA A 12 -1.48 28.05 -26.98
C ALA A 12 -1.09 26.58 -26.72
N ALA A 13 -0.41 26.29 -25.61
CA ALA A 13 -0.06 24.92 -25.23
C ALA A 13 -1.31 24.11 -24.84
N LEU A 14 -2.29 24.72 -24.15
CA LEU A 14 -3.55 24.07 -23.82
C LEU A 14 -4.41 23.79 -25.07
N MET A 15 -4.44 24.70 -26.04
CA MET A 15 -5.19 24.48 -27.28
C MET A 15 -4.54 23.40 -28.16
N ALA A 16 -3.21 23.31 -28.20
CA ALA A 16 -2.54 22.25 -28.95
C ALA A 16 -2.81 20.86 -28.34
N PHE A 17 -2.93 20.77 -27.01
CA PHE A 17 -3.24 19.52 -26.34
C PHE A 17 -4.70 19.09 -26.56
N SER A 18 -5.66 20.04 -26.57
CA SER A 18 -7.08 19.72 -26.81
C SER A 18 -7.36 19.30 -28.25
N VAL A 19 -6.62 19.80 -29.25
CA VAL A 19 -6.80 19.40 -30.64
C VAL A 19 -6.27 17.99 -30.92
N MET A 20 -5.22 17.54 -30.21
CA MET A 20 -4.75 16.16 -30.37
C MET A 20 -5.71 15.11 -29.77
N PHE A 21 -6.45 15.46 -28.70
CA PHE A 21 -7.40 14.55 -28.08
C PHE A 21 -8.78 14.54 -28.75
N SER A 22 -9.19 15.63 -29.44
CA SER A 22 -10.47 15.69 -30.12
C SER A 22 -10.54 14.82 -31.38
N SER A 23 -9.41 14.43 -31.97
CA SER A 23 -9.34 13.55 -33.13
C SER A 23 -9.51 12.06 -32.81
N VAL A 24 -9.52 11.67 -31.52
CA VAL A 24 -9.58 10.27 -31.08
C VAL A 24 -10.91 9.94 -30.38
N GLY A 25 -11.91 10.82 -30.42
CA GLY A 25 -13.25 10.54 -29.85
C GLY A 25 -13.31 10.41 -28.34
N ILE A 26 -12.24 10.78 -27.61
CA ILE A 26 -12.19 10.71 -26.15
C ILE A 26 -13.08 11.83 -25.58
N LYS A 27 -14.19 11.48 -24.93
CA LYS A 27 -14.91 12.41 -24.08
C LYS A 27 -14.00 12.79 -22.91
N MET A 28 -13.43 14.02 -22.95
CA MET A 28 -12.74 14.55 -21.79
C MET A 28 -13.73 14.68 -20.64
N VAL A 29 -13.64 13.78 -19.69
CA VAL A 29 -14.15 14.05 -18.34
C VAL A 29 -13.29 15.17 -17.78
N ASN A 30 -13.93 16.28 -17.41
CA ASN A 30 -13.28 17.52 -16.98
C ASN A 30 -12.33 17.23 -15.80
N ALA A 31 -11.05 17.14 -16.06
CA ALA A 31 -10.02 16.97 -15.04
C ALA A 31 -9.87 18.19 -14.12
N ALA A 32 -10.70 19.23 -14.31
CA ALA A 32 -10.64 20.47 -13.53
C ALA A 32 -11.42 20.44 -12.21
N GLU A 33 -12.28 19.43 -11.97
CA GLU A 33 -13.09 19.36 -10.74
C GLU A 33 -12.54 18.44 -9.66
N THR A 34 -11.37 17.83 -9.84
CA THR A 34 -10.76 16.89 -8.88
C THR A 34 -9.53 17.43 -8.15
N MET A 35 -9.36 18.75 -8.06
CA MET A 35 -8.22 19.35 -7.32
C MET A 35 -8.51 19.74 -5.87
N GLU A 36 -9.63 19.34 -5.28
CA GLU A 36 -9.92 19.60 -3.87
C GLU A 36 -10.39 18.34 -3.13
N ASN A 37 -9.55 17.33 -3.09
CA ASN A 37 -9.57 16.36 -1.97
C ASN A 37 -8.34 15.45 -2.04
N GLU A 38 -7.68 15.21 -0.89
CA GLU A 38 -6.45 14.41 -0.76
C GLU A 38 -6.61 12.91 -1.10
N ASN A 39 -7.65 12.51 -1.81
CA ASN A 39 -7.84 11.19 -2.39
C ASN A 39 -7.50 11.25 -3.88
N THR A 40 -6.21 11.15 -4.20
CA THR A 40 -5.76 11.08 -5.60
C THR A 40 -6.28 9.79 -6.23
N LYS A 41 -7.39 9.89 -6.97
CA LYS A 41 -7.84 8.80 -7.84
C LYS A 41 -6.89 8.74 -9.03
N PHE A 42 -6.03 7.74 -9.07
CA PHE A 42 -5.21 7.47 -10.24
C PHE A 42 -6.06 6.71 -11.27
N VAL A 43 -6.23 7.30 -12.45
CA VAL A 43 -6.77 6.59 -13.61
C VAL A 43 -5.60 5.91 -14.30
N VAL A 44 -5.52 4.60 -14.23
CA VAL A 44 -4.55 3.80 -14.99
C VAL A 44 -5.23 3.44 -16.31
N VAL A 45 -4.73 4.00 -17.41
CA VAL A 45 -5.10 3.56 -18.76
C VAL A 45 -4.09 2.50 -19.18
N ASP A 46 -4.51 1.25 -19.32
CA ASP A 46 -3.68 0.22 -19.94
C ASP A 46 -3.67 0.45 -21.45
N MET A 47 -2.49 0.70 -21.99
CA MET A 47 -2.29 0.97 -23.42
C MET A 47 -2.58 -0.27 -24.30
N ASN A 48 -2.74 -1.46 -23.70
CA ASN A 48 -3.06 -2.67 -24.43
C ASN A 48 -4.58 -2.85 -24.65
N ASP A 49 -5.42 -2.10 -23.93
CA ASP A 49 -6.88 -2.14 -24.08
C ASP A 49 -7.41 -1.16 -25.14
N VAL A 50 -6.52 -0.46 -25.84
CA VAL A 50 -6.90 0.41 -26.98
C VAL A 50 -6.99 -0.44 -28.26
N ILE A 51 -7.78 -1.50 -28.22
CA ILE A 51 -8.20 -2.25 -29.40
C ILE A 51 -9.66 -1.84 -29.67
N ASP A 52 -9.93 -1.18 -30.78
CA ASP A 52 -11.24 -0.70 -31.26
C ASP A 52 -11.69 0.72 -30.85
N GLY A 53 -10.80 1.59 -30.38
CA GLY A 53 -11.08 3.04 -30.27
C GLY A 53 -11.90 3.47 -29.06
N GLU A 54 -12.23 2.58 -28.12
CA GLU A 54 -12.77 2.94 -26.82
C GLU A 54 -11.75 2.68 -25.70
N ALA A 55 -11.15 3.75 -25.17
CA ALA A 55 -10.35 3.65 -23.97
C ALA A 55 -11.28 3.48 -22.76
N VAL A 56 -11.30 2.30 -22.16
CA VAL A 56 -11.99 2.09 -20.89
C VAL A 56 -11.06 2.54 -19.76
N ALA A 57 -11.37 3.69 -19.16
CA ALA A 57 -10.68 4.13 -17.95
C ALA A 57 -11.17 3.30 -16.77
N TYR A 58 -10.31 2.40 -16.26
CA TYR A 58 -10.57 1.75 -14.99
C TYR A 58 -10.19 2.72 -13.86
N ALA A 59 -11.16 3.10 -13.04
CA ALA A 59 -10.88 3.80 -11.81
C ALA A 59 -10.07 2.85 -10.91
N ALA A 60 -8.86 3.24 -10.50
CA ALA A 60 -8.14 2.49 -9.51
C ALA A 60 -8.93 2.49 -8.20
N ASN A 61 -9.01 1.33 -7.53
CA ASN A 61 -9.64 1.25 -6.22
C ASN A 61 -8.95 2.22 -5.24
N PRO A 62 -9.72 2.89 -4.37
CA PRO A 62 -9.15 3.75 -3.35
C PRO A 62 -8.24 2.95 -2.41
N THR A 63 -7.25 3.62 -1.85
CA THR A 63 -6.30 3.03 -0.90
C THR A 63 -6.21 3.84 0.38
N ALA A 64 -6.12 3.16 1.52
CA ALA A 64 -5.80 3.76 2.80
C ALA A 64 -4.45 3.23 3.31
N THR A 65 -3.61 4.12 3.83
CA THR A 65 -2.27 3.77 4.30
C THR A 65 -2.12 4.10 5.78
N LYS A 66 -1.58 3.15 6.54
CA LYS A 66 -1.15 3.34 7.92
C LYS A 66 0.33 3.04 8.07
N VAL A 67 1.02 3.88 8.84
CA VAL A 67 2.40 3.65 9.24
C VAL A 67 2.42 2.65 10.39
N LEU A 68 3.26 1.62 10.26
CA LEU A 68 3.53 0.66 11.31
C LEU A 68 4.60 1.22 12.25
N SER A 69 4.42 1.05 13.55
CA SER A 69 5.40 1.47 14.55
C SER A 69 6.56 0.49 14.64
N LYS A 70 7.54 0.81 15.48
CA LYS A 70 8.62 -0.10 15.88
C LYS A 70 8.03 -1.36 16.48
N ASP A 71 8.48 -2.51 16.02
CA ASP A 71 8.11 -3.82 16.56
C ASP A 71 9.33 -4.72 16.71
N TYR A 72 9.31 -5.64 17.66
CA TYR A 72 10.45 -6.48 17.98
C TYR A 72 10.04 -7.84 18.54
N ALA A 73 10.95 -8.80 18.38
CA ALA A 73 10.90 -10.09 19.05
C ALA A 73 12.28 -10.43 19.62
N SER A 74 12.29 -11.10 20.75
CA SER A 74 13.53 -11.60 21.35
C SER A 74 13.27 -12.90 22.11
N SER A 75 14.27 -13.75 22.18
CA SER A 75 14.24 -14.99 22.95
C SER A 75 15.61 -15.31 23.48
N THR A 76 15.66 -16.03 24.58
CA THR A 76 16.90 -16.56 25.19
C THR A 76 16.88 -18.07 25.18
N GLY A 77 17.96 -18.67 24.70
CA GLY A 77 18.19 -20.10 24.78
C GLY A 77 17.24 -20.99 23.98
N GLN A 78 16.51 -20.43 23.00
CA GLN A 78 15.55 -21.19 22.18
C GLN A 78 15.86 -21.02 20.69
N THR A 79 15.56 -22.05 19.92
CA THR A 79 15.57 -22.00 18.46
C THR A 79 14.15 -22.17 17.93
N GLY A 80 13.92 -21.79 16.67
CA GLY A 80 12.61 -21.94 16.03
C GLY A 80 11.95 -20.62 15.69
N THR A 81 10.66 -20.67 15.46
CA THR A 81 9.85 -19.50 15.07
C THR A 81 9.60 -18.61 16.27
N ILE A 82 9.79 -17.31 16.09
CA ILE A 82 9.43 -16.26 17.06
C ILE A 82 8.55 -15.21 16.38
N TYR A 83 7.70 -14.58 17.19
CA TYR A 83 6.83 -13.50 16.73
C TYR A 83 7.12 -12.23 17.49
N SER A 84 7.01 -11.09 16.81
CA SER A 84 7.05 -9.79 17.45
C SER A 84 5.85 -9.62 18.41
N ILE A 85 5.94 -8.61 19.27
CA ILE A 85 4.83 -8.24 20.17
C ILE A 85 3.57 -7.99 19.34
N GLY A 86 3.72 -7.36 18.18
CA GLY A 86 2.62 -6.98 17.31
C GLY A 86 2.06 -5.60 17.63
N GLN A 87 1.30 -5.09 16.68
CA GLN A 87 0.65 -3.79 16.79
C GLN A 87 -0.74 -3.82 16.19
N ASN A 88 -1.63 -3.05 16.80
CA ASN A 88 -2.97 -2.85 16.29
C ASN A 88 -2.99 -1.72 15.27
N VAL A 89 -3.49 -2.01 14.08
CA VAL A 89 -3.66 -1.05 12.99
C VAL A 89 -5.14 -0.84 12.76
N ASP A 90 -5.62 0.37 13.00
CA ASP A 90 -7.05 0.70 12.98
C ASP A 90 -7.39 1.55 11.74
N PHE A 91 -8.23 1.01 10.86
CA PHE A 91 -8.73 1.70 9.67
C PHE A 91 -10.17 2.23 9.83
N SER A 92 -10.83 1.99 10.97
CA SER A 92 -12.23 2.37 11.19
C SER A 92 -12.53 3.87 11.05
N LYS A 93 -11.51 4.73 11.17
CA LYS A 93 -11.66 6.19 11.05
C LYS A 93 -11.15 6.74 9.71
N VAL A 94 -10.68 5.89 8.80
CA VAL A 94 -10.01 6.31 7.57
C VAL A 94 -10.70 5.73 6.34
N ILE A 95 -11.30 4.57 6.48
CA ILE A 95 -12.03 3.89 5.42
C ILE A 95 -13.53 4.03 5.72
N PRO A 96 -14.36 4.39 4.72
CA PRO A 96 -15.81 4.51 4.90
C PRO A 96 -16.47 3.22 5.36
N ASP A 97 -17.60 3.35 6.05
CA ASP A 97 -18.46 2.23 6.39
C ASP A 97 -19.01 1.56 5.13
N GLY A 98 -19.10 0.25 5.13
CA GLY A 98 -19.58 -0.54 4.00
C GLY A 98 -18.53 -0.85 2.94
N ALA A 99 -17.36 -0.23 2.97
CA ALA A 99 -16.27 -0.55 2.06
C ALA A 99 -15.72 -1.96 2.30
N THR A 100 -15.35 -2.66 1.21
CA THR A 100 -14.80 -4.01 1.23
C THR A 100 -13.35 -4.05 0.74
N ILE A 101 -12.56 -4.94 1.33
CA ILE A 101 -11.14 -5.11 0.99
C ILE A 101 -11.00 -5.76 -0.39
N LYS A 102 -10.12 -5.21 -1.23
CA LYS A 102 -9.62 -5.86 -2.45
C LYS A 102 -8.27 -6.52 -2.19
N SER A 103 -7.39 -5.84 -1.48
CA SER A 103 -6.08 -6.39 -1.13
C SER A 103 -5.44 -5.64 0.02
N ILE A 104 -4.47 -6.30 0.65
CA ILE A 104 -3.61 -5.68 1.66
C ILE A 104 -2.15 -5.85 1.24
N THR A 105 -1.41 -4.76 1.28
CA THR A 105 0.04 -4.73 1.03
C THR A 105 0.76 -4.25 2.28
N ILE A 106 1.81 -4.97 2.70
CA ILE A 106 2.69 -4.54 3.79
C ILE A 106 4.12 -4.55 3.30
N TYR A 107 4.84 -3.47 3.56
CA TYR A 107 6.25 -3.40 3.25
C TYR A 107 7.02 -2.48 4.22
N CYS A 108 8.32 -2.71 4.28
CA CYS A 108 9.26 -1.86 5.01
C CYS A 108 9.98 -0.99 3.97
N PRO A 109 9.78 0.34 3.95
CA PRO A 109 10.43 1.21 2.97
C PRO A 109 11.96 1.15 3.09
N THR A 110 12.64 1.36 1.97
CA THR A 110 14.10 1.53 1.97
C THR A 110 14.48 2.69 2.89
N GLY A 111 15.47 2.48 3.75
CA GLY A 111 15.87 3.45 4.78
C GLY A 111 15.21 3.20 6.14
N THR A 112 14.17 2.38 6.24
CA THR A 112 13.69 1.89 7.54
C THR A 112 14.78 1.03 8.18
N LYS A 113 15.07 1.31 9.44
CA LYS A 113 16.11 0.57 10.16
C LYS A 113 15.59 -0.81 10.56
N VAL A 114 16.34 -1.83 10.18
CA VAL A 114 16.12 -3.21 10.58
C VAL A 114 17.36 -3.70 11.30
N THR A 115 17.19 -4.30 12.47
CA THR A 115 18.27 -4.95 13.21
C THR A 115 17.88 -6.37 13.52
N GLN A 116 18.82 -7.28 13.36
CA GLN A 116 18.65 -8.70 13.73
C GLN A 116 19.95 -9.25 14.30
N SER A 117 19.82 -10.19 15.21
CA SER A 117 20.99 -10.90 15.74
C SER A 117 21.55 -11.89 14.70
N LYS A 118 22.77 -12.35 14.92
CA LYS A 118 23.56 -13.15 13.95
C LYS A 118 22.82 -14.37 13.43
N TYR A 119 22.06 -15.05 14.27
CA TYR A 119 21.39 -16.31 13.94
C TYR A 119 19.88 -16.16 13.82
N THR A 120 19.39 -14.95 13.74
CA THR A 120 17.94 -14.66 13.57
C THR A 120 17.67 -14.14 12.17
N THR A 121 16.60 -14.60 11.57
CA THR A 121 16.12 -14.09 10.27
C THR A 121 14.67 -13.60 10.41
N ILE A 122 14.35 -12.50 9.76
CA ILE A 122 12.98 -12.04 9.61
C ILE A 122 12.37 -12.74 8.39
N LYS A 123 11.16 -13.27 8.51
CA LYS A 123 10.51 -14.08 7.48
C LYS A 123 9.32 -13.40 6.84
N ASN A 124 8.28 -13.11 7.63
CA ASN A 124 7.00 -12.65 7.14
C ASN A 124 6.43 -11.54 8.03
N TYR A 125 5.52 -10.77 7.47
CA TYR A 125 4.46 -10.14 8.24
C TYR A 125 3.29 -11.13 8.37
N VAL A 126 2.67 -11.14 9.53
CA VAL A 126 1.44 -11.89 9.83
C VAL A 126 0.36 -10.88 10.14
N ILE A 127 -0.70 -10.90 9.33
CA ILE A 127 -1.85 -10.00 9.46
C ILE A 127 -3.02 -10.82 9.98
N THR A 128 -3.71 -10.34 10.99
CA THR A 128 -4.95 -10.97 11.50
C THR A 128 -6.04 -9.91 11.57
N SER A 129 -7.17 -10.16 10.93
CA SER A 129 -8.38 -9.34 11.05
C SER A 129 -9.04 -9.59 12.40
N TYR A 130 -9.35 -8.52 13.16
CA TYR A 130 -10.14 -8.67 14.38
C TYR A 130 -11.62 -8.94 14.14
N ALA A 131 -12.13 -8.63 12.95
CA ALA A 131 -13.53 -8.83 12.61
C ALA A 131 -13.86 -10.30 12.33
N THR A 132 -12.97 -11.00 11.65
CA THR A 132 -13.22 -12.36 11.13
C THR A 132 -12.28 -13.40 11.72
N ASN A 133 -11.20 -12.99 12.42
CA ASN A 133 -10.05 -13.83 12.78
C ASN A 133 -9.31 -14.46 11.59
N THR A 134 -9.60 -14.03 10.37
CA THR A 134 -8.80 -14.41 9.21
C THR A 134 -7.36 -13.99 9.41
N SER A 135 -6.42 -14.86 9.10
CA SER A 135 -4.98 -14.57 9.17
C SER A 135 -4.30 -14.88 7.85
N ALA A 136 -3.40 -14.00 7.45
CA ALA A 136 -2.57 -14.19 6.26
C ALA A 136 -1.11 -13.80 6.54
N THR A 137 -0.21 -14.39 5.76
CA THR A 137 1.22 -14.05 5.79
C THR A 137 1.63 -13.42 4.48
N VAL A 138 2.46 -12.39 4.55
CA VAL A 138 3.16 -11.83 3.39
C VAL A 138 4.66 -11.81 3.67
N PRO A 139 5.53 -12.11 2.69
CA PRO A 139 6.97 -12.09 2.90
C PRO A 139 7.45 -10.73 3.43
N PHE A 140 8.36 -10.76 4.40
CA PHE A 140 9.04 -9.55 4.82
C PHE A 140 9.93 -9.06 3.68
N GLN A 141 9.70 -7.83 3.27
CA GLN A 141 10.48 -7.20 2.21
C GLN A 141 10.75 -5.74 2.55
N GLN A 142 12.02 -5.40 2.57
CA GLN A 142 12.44 -4.01 2.64
C GLN A 142 12.59 -3.49 1.21
N THR A 143 11.75 -2.53 0.83
CA THR A 143 11.71 -1.98 -0.52
C THR A 143 11.28 -0.51 -0.51
N SER A 144 11.62 0.20 -1.58
CA SER A 144 11.17 1.59 -1.77
C SER A 144 9.72 1.69 -2.27
N LYS A 145 9.16 0.59 -2.77
CA LYS A 145 7.81 0.53 -3.34
C LYS A 145 7.10 -0.76 -2.95
N PRO A 146 5.77 -0.73 -2.75
CA PRO A 146 4.98 -1.94 -2.62
C PRO A 146 5.14 -2.83 -3.86
N SER A 147 5.17 -4.14 -3.65
CA SER A 147 5.28 -5.13 -4.72
C SER A 147 4.23 -6.23 -4.56
N SER A 148 4.03 -7.03 -5.61
CA SER A 148 3.10 -8.16 -5.56
C SER A 148 3.50 -9.23 -4.55
N THR A 149 4.79 -9.32 -4.19
CA THR A 149 5.29 -10.32 -3.22
C THR A 149 4.94 -9.98 -1.77
N ASN A 150 4.65 -8.72 -1.47
CA ASN A 150 4.18 -8.29 -0.15
C ASN A 150 2.71 -7.86 -0.15
N LYS A 151 1.94 -8.35 -1.11
CA LYS A 151 0.50 -8.19 -1.26
C LYS A 151 -0.24 -9.49 -0.96
N THR A 152 -1.43 -9.41 -0.36
CA THR A 152 -2.33 -10.54 -0.14
C THR A 152 -3.78 -10.15 -0.47
N THR A 153 -4.53 -11.09 -1.02
CA THR A 153 -5.97 -11.02 -1.25
C THR A 153 -6.77 -11.90 -0.29
N ALA A 154 -6.11 -12.45 0.74
CA ALA A 154 -6.75 -13.38 1.68
C ALA A 154 -7.92 -12.77 2.47
N PHE A 155 -8.05 -11.44 2.46
CA PHE A 155 -9.12 -10.68 3.11
C PHE A 155 -10.11 -10.09 2.10
N GLU A 156 -10.03 -10.47 0.83
CA GLU A 156 -10.91 -9.93 -0.21
C GLU A 156 -12.39 -10.15 0.14
N GLY A 157 -13.19 -9.09 0.02
CA GLY A 157 -14.61 -9.10 0.38
C GLY A 157 -14.91 -8.88 1.87
N GLU A 158 -13.91 -8.91 2.76
CA GLU A 158 -14.11 -8.54 4.17
C GLU A 158 -14.30 -7.02 4.31
N ALA A 159 -14.92 -6.58 5.41
CA ALA A 159 -15.04 -5.16 5.73
C ALA A 159 -13.65 -4.51 5.83
N ALA A 160 -13.49 -3.35 5.17
CA ALA A 160 -12.20 -2.67 5.11
C ALA A 160 -11.96 -1.70 6.29
N ASN A 161 -13.02 -1.19 6.92
CA ASN A 161 -12.97 -0.23 8.03
C ASN A 161 -12.79 -0.89 9.42
N VAL A 162 -11.95 -1.90 9.50
CA VAL A 162 -11.72 -2.72 10.70
C VAL A 162 -10.31 -2.57 11.26
N LYS A 163 -10.07 -3.21 12.39
CA LYS A 163 -8.76 -3.33 13.03
C LYS A 163 -8.06 -4.61 12.61
N PHE A 164 -6.75 -4.52 12.48
CA PHE A 164 -5.86 -5.65 12.24
C PHE A 164 -4.80 -5.73 13.34
N LEU A 165 -4.44 -6.94 13.72
CA LEU A 165 -3.19 -7.21 14.41
C LEU A 165 -2.12 -7.52 13.37
N VAL A 166 -1.02 -6.77 13.39
CA VAL A 166 0.13 -7.00 12.52
C VAL A 166 1.32 -7.43 13.37
N ARG A 167 1.86 -8.60 13.11
CA ARG A 167 3.07 -9.15 13.75
C ARG A 167 4.13 -9.41 12.70
N ILE A 168 5.36 -9.52 13.18
CA ILE A 168 6.49 -9.95 12.35
C ILE A 168 6.93 -11.34 12.83
N GLU A 169 6.99 -12.25 11.88
CA GLU A 169 7.51 -13.59 12.10
C GLU A 169 8.99 -13.63 11.76
N GLY A 170 9.77 -14.18 12.66
CA GLY A 170 11.18 -14.49 12.46
C GLY A 170 11.52 -15.90 12.86
N ARG A 171 12.76 -16.29 12.64
CA ARG A 171 13.27 -17.61 13.00
C ARG A 171 14.67 -17.48 13.59
N ILE A 172 14.87 -18.08 14.76
CA ILE A 172 16.19 -18.28 15.37
C ILE A 172 16.72 -19.61 14.84
N LEU A 173 17.85 -19.54 14.14
CA LEU A 173 18.47 -20.70 13.47
C LEU A 173 19.37 -21.50 14.40
N GLN A 174 20.02 -20.83 15.34
CA GLN A 174 20.95 -21.41 16.27
C GLN A 174 20.89 -20.67 17.60
N GLN A 175 21.05 -21.41 18.72
CA GLN A 175 21.20 -20.80 20.03
C GLN A 175 22.48 -19.95 20.10
N TYR A 176 22.36 -18.81 20.74
CA TYR A 176 23.48 -17.93 21.09
C TYR A 176 23.50 -17.71 22.59
N THR A 177 24.70 -17.51 23.16
CA THR A 177 24.87 -17.20 24.59
C THR A 177 24.45 -15.75 24.86
N GLY A 178 23.18 -15.51 24.85
CA GLY A 178 22.58 -14.17 24.99
C GLY A 178 21.18 -14.12 24.45
N MET A 179 20.72 -12.92 24.20
CA MET A 179 19.39 -12.70 23.65
C MET A 179 19.48 -12.64 22.12
N ASP A 180 18.76 -13.52 21.47
CA ASP A 180 18.54 -13.49 20.03
C ASP A 180 17.22 -12.80 19.69
N GLY A 181 17.18 -12.13 18.56
CA GLY A 181 15.96 -11.45 18.13
C GLY A 181 16.16 -10.49 16.97
N PHE A 182 15.12 -9.74 16.73
CA PHE A 182 15.11 -8.70 15.70
C PHE A 182 14.26 -7.50 16.15
N THR A 183 14.51 -6.38 15.50
CA THR A 183 13.70 -5.16 15.60
C THR A 183 13.51 -4.57 14.22
N VAL A 184 12.29 -4.18 13.90
CA VAL A 184 11.94 -3.42 12.70
C VAL A 184 11.39 -2.07 13.13
N PHE A 185 11.97 -0.99 12.62
CA PHE A 185 11.62 0.38 12.99
C PHE A 185 10.65 0.98 11.96
N GLY A 186 9.43 0.54 12.01
CA GLY A 186 8.38 1.02 11.15
C GLY A 186 8.12 0.12 9.95
N GLY A 187 7.23 0.57 9.12
CA GLY A 187 6.74 -0.08 7.92
C GLY A 187 5.48 0.63 7.44
N LYS A 188 4.84 0.11 6.42
CA LYS A 188 3.56 0.62 5.91
C LYS A 188 2.62 -0.53 5.60
N MET A 189 1.37 -0.37 6.03
CA MET A 189 0.24 -1.20 5.64
C MET A 189 -0.68 -0.38 4.74
N ILE A 190 -0.99 -0.90 3.56
CA ILE A 190 -1.87 -0.27 2.58
C ILE A 190 -3.05 -1.22 2.35
N VAL A 191 -4.25 -0.73 2.57
CA VAL A 191 -5.50 -1.43 2.25
C VAL A 191 -6.06 -0.81 0.98
N GLU A 192 -6.20 -1.61 -0.07
CA GLU A 192 -6.93 -1.30 -1.28
C GLU A 192 -8.36 -1.79 -1.07
N TYR A 193 -9.35 -0.93 -1.28
CA TYR A 193 -10.74 -1.22 -0.98
C TYR A 193 -11.68 -0.71 -2.08
N GLU A 194 -12.89 -1.22 -2.09
CA GLU A 194 -13.97 -0.80 -2.95
C GLU A 194 -15.08 -0.20 -2.09
N GLU A 195 -15.60 0.94 -2.50
CA GLU A 195 -16.78 1.57 -1.90
C GLU A 195 -18.03 1.00 -2.57
N ASN A 196 -19.00 0.53 -1.78
CA ASN A 196 -20.29 0.01 -2.24
C ASN A 196 -21.32 1.13 -2.40
#